data_e39bfa8211bc7ead1d3e6c4f26457528
#
_entry.id   e39bfa8211bc7ead1d3e6c4f26457528
#
_cell.length_a   1.000
_cell.length_b   1.000
_cell.length_c   1.000
_cell.angle_alpha   90.00
_cell.angle_beta   90.00
_cell.angle_gamma   90.00
#
_symmetry.space_group_name_H-M   'P 1'
#
loop_
_entity.id
_entity.type
_entity.pdbx_description
1 polymer ?
#
loop_
_entity_poly.entity_id
_entity_poly.type
_entity_poly.pdbx_seq_one_letter_code
_entity_poly.pdbx_strand_id
1 'polypeptide(L)'
;NLNIGLNDHGLVSDFYFPDNAYENHTLDKNMFHKIGVRVDNKLSWLDDEGWKFSFEYFEDGLISRTTAINQSLQIKLESKDAVLYDKDALLRAVKVTNLVDYNREVAIFLHQNFAINSSKHLADTAQFIPDHPAILHYRGKRAFVVAAQILSQVSSTHHEWQSYDQHTVGLFGIENKEGSWRDAEDGELAGSNVEHGQTDSVIRFKTNLEPHQVAQIQYSIACA
;
A
#
# COMPACT_ATOMS: atom_id res chain seq x y z
N ASN A 1 2.19 -16.24 -13.00
CA ASN A 1 2.49 -17.11 -11.83
C ASN A 1 2.89 -16.29 -10.60
N LEU A 2 2.07 -15.27 -10.28
CA LEU A 2 2.22 -14.46 -9.08
C LEU A 2 1.65 -15.17 -7.84
N ASN A 3 2.41 -15.20 -6.74
CA ASN A 3 1.94 -15.62 -5.43
C ASN A 3 2.26 -14.59 -4.36
N ILE A 4 1.28 -14.28 -3.52
CA ILE A 4 1.37 -13.28 -2.47
C ILE A 4 1.14 -13.93 -1.11
N GLY A 5 2.06 -13.72 -0.18
CA GLY A 5 1.90 -14.03 1.24
C GLY A 5 1.53 -12.78 2.04
N LEU A 6 0.59 -12.91 2.95
CA LEU A 6 0.23 -11.87 3.91
C LEU A 6 0.70 -12.29 5.31
N ASN A 7 1.22 -11.33 6.08
CA ASN A 7 1.58 -11.54 7.47
C ASN A 7 0.36 -11.43 8.41
N ASP A 8 0.59 -11.54 9.71
CA ASP A 8 -0.40 -11.45 10.79
C ASP A 8 -1.02 -10.05 10.97
N HIS A 9 -0.60 -9.07 10.17
CA HIS A 9 -1.21 -7.74 10.07
C HIS A 9 -1.93 -7.52 8.72
N GLY A 10 -2.04 -8.55 7.88
CA GLY A 10 -2.62 -8.45 6.53
C GLY A 10 -1.78 -7.67 5.54
N LEU A 11 -0.48 -7.49 5.82
CA LEU A 11 0.47 -6.81 4.96
C LEU A 11 1.19 -7.80 4.06
N VAL A 12 1.46 -7.40 2.81
CA VAL A 12 2.23 -8.23 1.87
C VAL A 12 3.64 -8.43 2.42
N SER A 13 3.98 -9.66 2.76
CA SER A 13 5.27 -10.08 3.33
C SER A 13 6.04 -11.03 2.43
N ASP A 14 5.36 -11.65 1.46
CA ASP A 14 5.95 -12.48 0.43
C ASP A 14 5.39 -12.12 -0.93
N PHE A 15 6.27 -11.95 -1.90
CA PHE A 15 5.93 -11.55 -3.25
C PHE A 15 6.73 -12.39 -4.25
N TYR A 16 6.18 -13.56 -4.63
CA TYR A 16 6.82 -14.48 -5.57
C TYR A 16 6.37 -14.23 -7.00
N PHE A 17 7.33 -13.92 -7.88
CA PHE A 17 7.12 -13.75 -9.32
C PHE A 17 8.44 -13.93 -10.08
N PRO A 18 8.48 -14.58 -11.25
CA PRO A 18 7.39 -15.31 -11.93
C PRO A 18 7.23 -16.74 -11.43
N ASP A 19 8.05 -17.16 -10.51
CA ASP A 19 8.08 -18.53 -10.01
C ASP A 19 8.21 -18.59 -8.49
N ASN A 20 7.33 -19.36 -7.84
CA ASN A 20 7.28 -19.52 -6.40
C ASN A 20 8.53 -20.10 -5.76
N ALA A 21 9.38 -20.79 -6.53
CA ALA A 21 10.54 -21.46 -5.99
C ALA A 21 11.81 -20.61 -6.04
N TYR A 22 11.84 -19.52 -6.78
CA TYR A 22 13.09 -18.83 -7.12
C TYR A 22 13.14 -17.36 -6.70
N GLU A 23 12.14 -16.57 -6.99
CA GLU A 23 12.22 -15.13 -6.81
C GLU A 23 11.15 -14.62 -5.83
N ASN A 24 11.54 -14.42 -4.57
CA ASN A 24 10.76 -13.64 -3.62
C ASN A 24 11.27 -12.20 -3.64
N HIS A 25 10.41 -11.25 -3.95
CA HIS A 25 10.75 -9.84 -4.03
C HIS A 25 10.55 -9.08 -2.71
N THR A 26 10.37 -9.82 -1.59
CA THR A 26 10.39 -9.35 -0.21
C THR A 26 11.34 -10.26 0.59
N LEU A 27 12.59 -9.87 0.80
CA LEU A 27 13.66 -10.75 1.31
C LEU A 27 13.80 -10.83 2.83
N ASP A 28 13.16 -9.94 3.57
CA ASP A 28 13.41 -9.79 5.01
C ASP A 28 12.09 -9.64 5.76
N LYS A 29 12.07 -10.08 7.01
CA LYS A 29 10.91 -9.92 7.91
C LYS A 29 10.44 -8.47 8.06
N ASN A 30 11.34 -7.51 7.79
CA ASN A 30 11.05 -6.07 7.83
C ASN A 30 10.73 -5.47 6.45
N MET A 31 10.84 -6.26 5.37
CA MET A 31 10.51 -5.84 4.01
C MET A 31 9.09 -6.27 3.65
N PHE A 32 8.12 -5.58 4.17
CA PHE A 32 6.71 -5.78 3.84
C PHE A 32 6.08 -4.45 3.40
N HIS A 33 5.01 -4.55 2.63
CA HIS A 33 4.28 -3.37 2.19
C HIS A 33 3.43 -2.86 3.35
N LYS A 34 3.64 -1.61 3.76
CA LYS A 34 2.92 -1.03 4.89
C LYS A 34 1.63 -0.33 4.43
N ILE A 35 0.65 -0.32 5.33
CA ILE A 35 -0.53 0.54 5.22
C ILE A 35 -0.57 1.40 6.48
N GLY A 36 -0.68 2.72 6.31
CA GLY A 36 -0.76 3.68 7.41
C GLY A 36 -2.02 4.53 7.32
N VAL A 37 -2.52 4.94 8.47
CA VAL A 37 -3.64 5.90 8.57
C VAL A 37 -3.24 7.02 9.52
N ARG A 38 -3.46 8.26 9.08
CA ARG A 38 -3.23 9.45 9.90
C ARG A 38 -4.54 10.19 10.10
N VAL A 39 -4.88 10.43 11.36
CA VAL A 39 -6.04 11.21 11.81
C VAL A 39 -5.62 12.06 12.99
N ASP A 40 -6.17 13.29 13.10
CA ASP A 40 -5.92 14.19 14.22
C ASP A 40 -4.41 14.37 14.52
N ASN A 41 -3.59 14.48 13.45
CA ASN A 41 -2.13 14.58 13.50
C ASN A 41 -1.40 13.34 14.08
N LYS A 42 -2.06 12.20 14.17
CA LYS A 42 -1.47 10.93 14.63
C LYS A 42 -1.43 9.95 13.48
N LEU A 43 -0.23 9.59 13.04
CA LEU A 43 0.01 8.49 12.11
C LEU A 43 0.11 7.17 12.90
N SER A 44 -0.48 6.12 12.36
CA SER A 44 -0.24 4.75 12.81
C SER A 44 -0.23 3.81 11.60
N TRP A 45 0.82 3.03 11.51
CA TRP A 45 0.96 1.94 10.55
C TRP A 45 0.27 0.68 11.09
N LEU A 46 -0.18 -0.22 10.22
CA LEU A 46 -0.84 -1.46 10.66
C LEU A 46 0.08 -2.40 11.46
N ASP A 47 1.39 -2.25 11.34
CA ASP A 47 2.39 -2.96 12.13
C ASP A 47 2.75 -2.29 13.47
N ASP A 48 2.16 -1.13 13.78
CA ASP A 48 2.28 -0.49 15.09
C ASP A 48 1.37 -1.17 16.13
N GLU A 49 1.64 -0.91 17.40
CA GLU A 49 0.76 -1.35 18.49
C GLU A 49 -0.62 -0.68 18.44
N GLY A 50 -1.63 -1.34 19.00
CA GLY A 50 -2.99 -0.78 19.17
C GLY A 50 -3.98 -1.20 18.09
N TRP A 51 -3.57 -1.93 17.07
CA TRP A 51 -4.46 -2.54 16.10
C TRP A 51 -4.92 -3.93 16.54
N LYS A 52 -6.20 -4.23 16.32
CA LYS A 52 -6.79 -5.57 16.51
C LYS A 52 -7.20 -6.12 15.16
N PHE A 53 -6.77 -7.34 14.86
CA PHE A 53 -6.97 -7.97 13.56
C PHE A 53 -7.97 -9.13 13.63
N SER A 54 -8.69 -9.34 12.52
CA SER A 54 -9.37 -10.58 12.19
C SER A 54 -9.21 -10.90 10.72
N PHE A 55 -9.14 -12.19 10.40
CA PHE A 55 -8.87 -12.69 9.06
C PHE A 55 -9.96 -13.68 8.65
N GLU A 56 -10.37 -13.57 7.40
CA GLU A 56 -11.34 -14.46 6.77
C GLU A 56 -10.89 -14.79 5.34
N TYR A 57 -11.30 -15.95 4.84
CA TYR A 57 -11.22 -16.31 3.43
C TYR A 57 -12.64 -16.52 2.91
N PHE A 58 -12.88 -16.10 1.66
CA PHE A 58 -14.15 -16.41 1.00
C PHE A 58 -14.16 -17.87 0.59
N GLU A 59 -15.29 -18.56 0.83
CA GLU A 59 -15.44 -20.01 0.59
C GLU A 59 -15.22 -20.41 -0.87
N ASP A 60 -15.54 -19.53 -1.83
CA ASP A 60 -15.53 -19.82 -3.26
C ASP A 60 -14.26 -19.34 -3.98
N GLY A 61 -13.19 -18.91 -3.25
CA GLY A 61 -11.99 -18.39 -3.89
C GLY A 61 -10.84 -18.03 -2.95
N LEU A 62 -9.65 -17.84 -3.53
CA LEU A 62 -8.47 -17.37 -2.81
C LEU A 62 -8.51 -15.84 -2.60
N ILE A 63 -9.62 -15.33 -2.08
CA ILE A 63 -9.76 -13.93 -1.71
C ILE A 63 -9.68 -13.86 -0.19
N SER A 64 -8.66 -13.18 0.31
CA SER A 64 -8.55 -12.90 1.74
C SER A 64 -9.31 -11.64 2.13
N ARG A 65 -9.79 -11.58 3.35
CA ARG A 65 -10.30 -10.39 4.00
C ARG A 65 -9.55 -10.18 5.32
N THR A 66 -8.94 -9.03 5.47
CA THR A 66 -8.36 -8.57 6.73
C THR A 66 -9.20 -7.42 7.27
N THR A 67 -9.59 -7.49 8.54
CA THR A 67 -10.19 -6.36 9.27
C THR A 67 -9.25 -5.94 10.36
N ALA A 68 -8.90 -4.65 10.41
CA ALA A 68 -8.06 -4.04 11.43
C ALA A 68 -8.81 -2.88 12.10
N ILE A 69 -8.82 -2.85 13.44
CA ILE A 69 -9.49 -1.80 14.22
C ILE A 69 -8.48 -1.19 15.18
N ASN A 70 -8.33 0.14 15.12
CA ASN A 70 -7.59 0.92 16.12
C ASN A 70 -8.57 1.75 16.95
N GLN A 71 -8.73 1.34 18.22
CA GLN A 71 -9.67 1.99 19.13
C GLN A 71 -9.21 3.37 19.57
N SER A 72 -7.90 3.64 19.65
CA SER A 72 -7.37 4.94 20.04
C SER A 72 -7.54 5.99 18.93
N LEU A 73 -7.42 5.57 17.68
CA LEU A 73 -7.67 6.41 16.51
C LEU A 73 -9.14 6.42 16.09
N GLN A 74 -9.96 5.53 16.63
CA GLN A 74 -11.36 5.35 16.22
C GLN A 74 -11.48 5.17 14.70
N ILE A 75 -10.64 4.26 14.15
CA ILE A 75 -10.60 3.88 12.73
C ILE A 75 -10.77 2.37 12.60
N LYS A 76 -11.54 1.98 11.57
CA LYS A 76 -11.60 0.61 11.08
C LYS A 76 -11.08 0.57 9.65
N LEU A 77 -10.21 -0.38 9.36
CA LEU A 77 -9.72 -0.68 8.02
C LEU A 77 -10.13 -2.11 7.65
N GLU A 78 -10.62 -2.28 6.43
CA GLU A 78 -10.93 -3.60 5.84
C GLU A 78 -10.21 -3.70 4.50
N SER A 79 -9.39 -4.72 4.30
CA SER A 79 -8.80 -5.03 3.00
C SER A 79 -9.32 -6.35 2.46
N LYS A 80 -9.45 -6.41 1.13
CA LYS A 80 -9.69 -7.64 0.38
C LYS A 80 -8.60 -7.80 -0.65
N ASP A 81 -7.96 -8.95 -0.67
CA ASP A 81 -6.82 -9.23 -1.53
C ASP A 81 -7.12 -10.40 -2.45
N ALA A 82 -6.78 -10.23 -3.73
CA ALA A 82 -6.88 -11.26 -4.74
C ALA A 82 -5.71 -11.16 -5.72
N VAL A 83 -5.23 -12.30 -6.19
CA VAL A 83 -4.29 -12.37 -7.30
C VAL A 83 -5.05 -12.72 -8.56
N LEU A 84 -4.87 -11.92 -9.62
CA LEU A 84 -5.41 -12.22 -10.94
C LEU A 84 -4.53 -13.27 -11.62
N TYR A 85 -5.12 -14.41 -11.90
CA TYR A 85 -4.42 -15.55 -12.48
C TYR A 85 -3.86 -15.28 -13.88
N ASP A 86 -4.62 -14.56 -14.71
CA ASP A 86 -4.31 -14.31 -16.13
C ASP A 86 -3.49 -13.02 -16.37
N LYS A 87 -3.27 -12.22 -15.35
CA LYS A 87 -2.65 -10.88 -15.45
C LYS A 87 -1.41 -10.71 -14.61
N ASP A 88 -1.03 -11.72 -13.80
CA ASP A 88 0.06 -11.61 -12.83
C ASP A 88 -0.02 -10.27 -12.05
N ALA A 89 -1.16 -10.01 -11.45
CA ALA A 89 -1.41 -8.79 -10.71
C ALA A 89 -2.07 -9.07 -9.37
N LEU A 90 -1.58 -8.40 -8.32
CA LEU A 90 -2.27 -8.26 -7.04
C LEU A 90 -3.31 -7.16 -7.15
N LEU A 91 -4.53 -7.46 -6.74
CA LEU A 91 -5.59 -6.47 -6.50
C LEU A 91 -5.90 -6.42 -5.01
N ARG A 92 -5.94 -5.22 -4.46
CA ARG A 92 -6.32 -4.94 -3.07
C ARG A 92 -7.40 -3.86 -3.04
N ALA A 93 -8.55 -4.18 -2.47
CA ALA A 93 -9.58 -3.19 -2.16
C ALA A 93 -9.47 -2.83 -0.68
N VAL A 94 -9.27 -1.55 -0.37
CA VAL A 94 -9.15 -1.04 1.01
C VAL A 94 -10.35 -0.15 1.32
N LYS A 95 -10.98 -0.38 2.48
CA LYS A 95 -12.02 0.47 3.05
C LYS A 95 -11.54 1.03 4.37
N VAL A 96 -11.62 2.34 4.54
CA VAL A 96 -11.28 3.02 5.78
C VAL A 96 -12.51 3.72 6.31
N THR A 97 -12.97 3.33 7.50
CA THR A 97 -14.19 3.84 8.13
C THR A 97 -13.84 4.76 9.29
N ASN A 98 -14.42 5.95 9.27
CA ASN A 98 -14.44 6.86 10.41
C ASN A 98 -15.42 6.33 11.47
N LEU A 99 -14.96 6.04 12.70
CA LEU A 99 -15.82 5.49 13.76
C LEU A 99 -16.33 6.56 14.75
N VAL A 100 -15.93 7.84 14.57
CA VAL A 100 -16.44 8.93 15.42
C VAL A 100 -17.68 9.60 14.84
N ASP A 101 -18.40 10.34 15.68
CA ASP A 101 -19.66 11.03 15.36
C ASP A 101 -19.43 12.47 14.83
N TYR A 102 -18.24 12.75 14.29
CA TYR A 102 -17.91 14.05 13.70
C TYR A 102 -17.04 13.88 12.43
N ASN A 103 -17.06 14.92 11.60
CA ASN A 103 -16.26 14.98 10.38
C ASN A 103 -14.78 15.14 10.73
N ARG A 104 -13.92 14.42 10.04
CA ARG A 104 -12.48 14.61 10.17
C ARG A 104 -11.71 14.27 8.90
N GLU A 105 -10.56 14.89 8.78
CA GLU A 105 -9.61 14.56 7.73
C GLU A 105 -8.90 13.25 8.07
N VAL A 106 -8.80 12.38 7.08
CA VAL A 106 -8.09 11.10 7.14
C VAL A 106 -7.10 11.05 5.98
N ALA A 107 -5.84 10.79 6.28
CA ALA A 107 -4.84 10.48 5.28
C ALA A 107 -4.51 8.98 5.34
N ILE A 108 -4.45 8.34 4.19
CA ILE A 108 -4.17 6.91 4.03
C ILE A 108 -2.89 6.79 3.22
N PHE A 109 -1.91 6.05 3.74
CA PHE A 109 -0.62 5.83 3.13
C PHE A 109 -0.47 4.37 2.74
N LEU A 110 -0.03 4.12 1.51
CA LEU A 110 0.32 2.80 1.02
C LEU A 110 1.81 2.82 0.66
N HIS A 111 2.60 2.04 1.37
CA HIS A 111 4.04 1.90 1.18
C HIS A 111 4.36 0.61 0.46
N GLN A 112 5.26 0.67 -0.49
CA GLN A 112 5.76 -0.46 -1.27
C GLN A 112 7.27 -0.56 -1.14
N ASN A 113 7.73 -1.78 -0.90
CA ASN A 113 9.14 -2.10 -0.74
C ASN A 113 9.45 -3.41 -1.46
N PHE A 114 10.38 -3.37 -2.41
CA PHE A 114 10.78 -4.52 -3.19
C PHE A 114 12.28 -4.77 -3.06
N ALA A 115 12.66 -6.06 -3.02
CA ALA A 115 14.02 -6.53 -3.24
C ALA A 115 14.04 -7.32 -4.54
N ILE A 116 14.13 -6.61 -5.66
CA ILE A 116 13.92 -7.21 -6.99
C ILE A 116 14.98 -8.26 -7.30
N ASN A 117 14.58 -9.40 -7.89
CA ASN A 117 15.38 -10.58 -8.12
C ASN A 117 15.93 -11.24 -6.84
N SER A 118 15.16 -11.24 -5.75
CA SER A 118 15.59 -11.82 -4.47
C SER A 118 16.97 -11.31 -4.02
N SER A 119 17.24 -10.04 -4.22
CA SER A 119 18.59 -9.49 -4.08
C SER A 119 18.58 -8.17 -3.32
N LYS A 120 19.48 -8.05 -2.34
CA LYS A 120 19.78 -6.80 -1.63
C LYS A 120 20.83 -5.94 -2.37
N HIS A 121 21.03 -6.16 -3.66
CA HIS A 121 21.96 -5.32 -4.42
C HIS A 121 21.34 -3.95 -4.68
N LEU A 122 22.16 -2.92 -4.61
CA LEU A 122 21.82 -1.51 -4.74
C LEU A 122 21.60 -1.10 -6.22
N ALA A 123 20.73 -1.79 -6.93
CA ALA A 123 20.56 -1.60 -8.37
C ALA A 123 19.07 -1.60 -8.81
N ASP A 124 18.16 -1.50 -7.87
CA ASP A 124 16.74 -1.32 -8.18
C ASP A 124 16.48 0.15 -8.52
N THR A 125 15.46 0.40 -9.30
CA THR A 125 15.01 1.77 -9.62
C THR A 125 13.53 1.86 -9.32
N ALA A 126 13.13 2.93 -8.64
CA ALA A 126 11.74 3.33 -8.50
C ALA A 126 11.51 4.66 -9.22
N GLN A 127 10.45 4.74 -10.02
CA GLN A 127 10.16 5.92 -10.83
C GLN A 127 8.66 6.19 -10.89
N PHE A 128 8.27 7.44 -10.67
CA PHE A 128 6.89 7.90 -10.90
C PHE A 128 6.63 8.13 -12.39
N ILE A 129 5.46 7.69 -12.88
CA ILE A 129 4.99 7.84 -14.26
C ILE A 129 3.83 8.84 -14.27
N PRO A 130 4.03 10.09 -14.70
CA PRO A 130 3.01 11.14 -14.56
C PRO A 130 1.80 10.98 -15.49
N ASP A 131 1.99 10.48 -16.73
CA ASP A 131 0.91 10.34 -17.72
C ASP A 131 -0.15 9.30 -17.30
N HIS A 132 0.26 8.33 -16.51
CA HIS A 132 -0.58 7.31 -15.88
C HIS A 132 -0.15 7.21 -14.44
N PRO A 133 -0.70 8.01 -13.50
CA PRO A 133 -0.20 8.09 -12.14
C PRO A 133 0.04 6.71 -11.52
N ALA A 134 1.29 6.27 -11.58
CA ALA A 134 1.77 4.98 -11.11
C ALA A 134 3.23 5.07 -10.69
N ILE A 135 3.69 4.16 -9.87
CA ILE A 135 5.11 4.03 -9.54
C ILE A 135 5.61 2.72 -10.12
N LEU A 136 6.65 2.82 -10.94
CA LEU A 136 7.35 1.68 -11.53
C LEU A 136 8.59 1.35 -10.70
N HIS A 137 8.62 0.15 -10.12
CA HIS A 137 9.81 -0.45 -9.55
C HIS A 137 10.38 -1.46 -10.51
N TYR A 138 11.65 -1.37 -10.86
CA TYR A 138 12.24 -2.30 -11.82
C TYR A 138 13.72 -2.56 -11.61
N ARG A 139 14.14 -3.72 -12.08
CA ARG A 139 15.54 -4.14 -12.20
C ARG A 139 15.68 -5.20 -13.29
N GLY A 140 16.55 -4.92 -14.28
CA GLY A 140 16.78 -5.85 -15.38
C GLY A 140 15.50 -6.14 -16.16
N LYS A 141 15.02 -7.39 -16.07
CA LYS A 141 13.81 -7.87 -16.76
C LYS A 141 12.57 -7.92 -15.85
N ARG A 142 12.68 -7.51 -14.59
CA ARG A 142 11.58 -7.51 -13.64
C ARG A 142 11.07 -6.10 -13.44
N ALA A 143 9.76 -5.95 -13.53
CA ALA A 143 9.10 -4.68 -13.30
C ALA A 143 7.79 -4.89 -12.52
N PHE A 144 7.52 -3.99 -11.58
CA PHE A 144 6.31 -3.94 -10.76
C PHE A 144 5.70 -2.56 -10.87
N VAL A 145 4.50 -2.49 -11.42
CA VAL A 145 3.75 -1.22 -11.58
C VAL A 145 2.74 -1.13 -10.47
N VAL A 146 2.90 -0.13 -9.61
CA VAL A 146 2.00 0.17 -8.50
C VAL A 146 1.07 1.29 -8.91
N ALA A 147 -0.24 1.04 -8.85
CA ALA A 147 -1.28 2.03 -9.10
C ALA A 147 -2.38 1.95 -8.04
N ALA A 148 -2.97 3.11 -7.73
CA ALA A 148 -4.10 3.16 -6.80
C ALA A 148 -5.02 4.33 -7.10
N GLN A 149 -6.30 4.16 -6.74
CA GLN A 149 -7.35 5.17 -6.88
C GLN A 149 -8.26 5.15 -5.66
N ILE A 150 -8.80 6.32 -5.30
CA ILE A 150 -9.83 6.48 -4.26
C ILE A 150 -11.16 6.83 -4.93
N LEU A 151 -12.25 6.24 -4.43
CA LEU A 151 -13.60 6.61 -4.83
C LEU A 151 -14.01 7.89 -4.11
N SER A 152 -14.04 8.99 -4.82
CA SER A 152 -14.42 10.31 -4.30
C SER A 152 -15.85 10.64 -4.68
N GLN A 153 -16.58 11.24 -3.75
CA GLN A 153 -17.91 11.79 -4.01
C GLN A 153 -17.77 13.18 -4.62
N VAL A 154 -18.16 13.33 -5.89
CA VAL A 154 -18.14 14.61 -6.61
C VAL A 154 -19.43 15.40 -6.42
N SER A 155 -20.57 14.69 -6.27
CA SER A 155 -21.86 15.26 -5.91
C SER A 155 -22.71 14.22 -5.18
N SER A 156 -23.90 14.59 -4.70
CA SER A 156 -24.80 13.66 -3.99
C SER A 156 -25.14 12.38 -4.76
N THR A 157 -25.02 12.40 -6.08
CA THR A 157 -25.37 11.25 -6.97
C THR A 157 -24.20 10.81 -7.86
N HIS A 158 -23.06 11.52 -7.82
CA HIS A 158 -21.93 11.23 -8.70
C HIS A 158 -20.67 10.91 -7.88
N HIS A 159 -20.08 9.75 -8.17
CA HIS A 159 -18.81 9.30 -7.62
C HIS A 159 -17.82 9.06 -8.76
N GLU A 160 -16.57 9.41 -8.52
CA GLU A 160 -15.49 9.25 -9.50
C GLU A 160 -14.24 8.65 -8.83
N TRP A 161 -13.53 7.80 -9.55
CA TRP A 161 -12.24 7.31 -9.15
C TRP A 161 -11.17 8.34 -9.43
N GLN A 162 -10.46 8.75 -8.38
CA GLN A 162 -9.38 9.73 -8.45
C GLN A 162 -8.07 9.10 -8.05
N SER A 163 -6.99 9.52 -8.70
CA SER A 163 -5.65 9.09 -8.32
C SER A 163 -5.25 9.60 -6.93
N TYR A 164 -4.18 9.05 -6.37
CA TYR A 164 -3.57 9.56 -5.15
C TYR A 164 -3.11 11.02 -5.31
N ASP A 165 -3.11 11.76 -4.22
CA ASP A 165 -2.81 13.20 -4.20
C ASP A 165 -1.31 13.49 -4.03
N GLN A 166 -0.58 12.59 -3.37
CA GLN A 166 0.87 12.70 -3.22
C GLN A 166 1.56 11.34 -3.35
N HIS A 167 2.84 11.39 -3.71
CA HIS A 167 3.74 10.24 -3.75
C HIS A 167 5.15 10.67 -3.35
N THR A 168 5.97 9.70 -3.01
CA THR A 168 7.42 9.85 -2.92
C THR A 168 8.09 8.50 -3.22
N VAL A 169 9.27 8.54 -3.81
CA VAL A 169 10.17 7.40 -3.92
C VAL A 169 11.41 7.68 -3.10
N GLY A 170 12.01 6.65 -2.50
CA GLY A 170 13.15 6.81 -1.62
C GLY A 170 14.02 5.58 -1.52
N LEU A 171 14.94 5.60 -0.56
CA LEU A 171 15.86 4.52 -0.24
C LEU A 171 15.45 3.85 1.06
N PHE A 172 15.52 2.52 1.08
CA PHE A 172 15.17 1.67 2.22
C PHE A 172 16.38 0.89 2.74
N GLY A 173 16.70 1.07 4.04
CA GLY A 173 17.73 0.28 4.72
C GLY A 173 19.17 0.51 4.27
N ILE A 174 19.44 1.54 3.49
CA ILE A 174 20.77 1.94 3.02
C ILE A 174 21.02 3.43 3.27
N GLU A 175 22.27 3.85 3.31
CA GLU A 175 22.67 5.25 3.50
C GLU A 175 22.04 5.92 4.75
N ASN A 176 21.82 5.15 5.81
CA ASN A 176 21.08 5.55 7.03
C ASN A 176 19.64 5.98 6.77
N LYS A 177 19.04 5.59 5.64
CA LYS A 177 17.64 5.78 5.35
C LYS A 177 16.84 4.56 5.83
N GLU A 178 15.81 4.79 6.64
CA GLU A 178 14.92 3.72 7.12
C GLU A 178 13.87 3.34 6.07
N GLY A 179 13.53 4.26 5.19
CA GLY A 179 12.56 4.13 4.13
C GLY A 179 11.74 5.40 3.92
N SER A 180 11.15 5.53 2.74
CA SER A 180 10.28 6.66 2.39
C SER A 180 8.99 6.73 3.24
N TRP A 181 8.63 5.64 3.94
CA TRP A 181 7.53 5.63 4.89
C TRP A 181 7.71 6.61 6.07
N ARG A 182 8.96 7.00 6.39
CA ARG A 182 9.26 8.05 7.38
C ARG A 182 8.78 9.43 6.93
N ASP A 183 8.76 9.67 5.63
CA ASP A 183 8.28 10.93 5.07
C ASP A 183 6.79 11.21 5.39
N ALA A 184 6.01 10.14 5.65
CA ALA A 184 4.62 10.25 6.02
C ALA A 184 4.35 10.73 7.47
N GLU A 185 5.37 10.88 8.32
CA GLU A 185 5.20 11.18 9.75
C GLU A 185 4.53 12.54 10.01
N ASP A 186 4.84 13.55 9.21
CA ASP A 186 4.19 14.87 9.30
C ASP A 186 2.87 14.94 8.51
N GLY A 187 2.58 13.92 7.72
CA GLY A 187 1.38 13.80 6.89
C GLY A 187 1.55 14.23 5.45
N GLU A 188 2.71 14.73 5.06
CA GLU A 188 3.05 15.16 3.70
C GLU A 188 4.12 14.24 3.10
N LEU A 189 4.18 14.14 1.77
CA LEU A 189 5.20 13.40 1.06
C LEU A 189 6.05 14.33 0.21
N ALA A 190 7.37 14.11 0.17
CA ALA A 190 8.34 14.99 -0.47
C ALA A 190 8.20 15.11 -2.00
N GLY A 191 7.48 14.20 -2.64
CA GLY A 191 7.24 14.26 -4.09
C GLY A 191 8.46 13.86 -4.93
N SER A 192 9.39 13.08 -4.39
CA SER A 192 10.51 12.55 -5.17
C SER A 192 10.01 11.60 -6.25
N ASN A 193 10.50 11.79 -7.48
CA ASN A 193 9.98 11.10 -8.67
C ASN A 193 10.83 9.91 -9.12
N VAL A 194 12.07 9.82 -8.71
CA VAL A 194 12.99 8.76 -9.12
C VAL A 194 14.06 8.53 -8.06
N GLU A 195 14.38 7.26 -7.82
CA GLU A 195 15.46 6.86 -6.93
C GLU A 195 16.10 5.57 -7.46
N HIS A 196 17.38 5.38 -7.14
CA HIS A 196 18.16 4.21 -7.56
C HIS A 196 18.95 3.65 -6.38
N GLY A 197 18.87 2.34 -6.16
CA GLY A 197 19.53 1.66 -5.03
C GLY A 197 18.62 0.54 -4.49
N GLN A 198 18.49 0.42 -3.19
CA GLN A 198 17.41 -0.35 -2.56
C GLN A 198 16.23 0.61 -2.36
N THR A 199 15.29 0.58 -3.30
CA THR A 199 14.24 1.58 -3.39
C THR A 199 12.93 1.14 -2.75
N ASP A 200 12.23 2.11 -2.20
CA ASP A 200 10.84 2.00 -1.77
C ASP A 200 9.99 3.16 -2.29
N SER A 201 8.72 3.14 -2.02
CA SER A 201 7.81 4.23 -2.38
C SER A 201 6.62 4.31 -1.44
N VAL A 202 6.03 5.50 -1.37
CA VAL A 202 4.76 5.75 -0.67
C VAL A 202 3.83 6.55 -1.56
N ILE A 203 2.56 6.21 -1.52
CA ILE A 203 1.46 7.02 -2.08
C ILE A 203 0.49 7.40 -0.97
N ARG A 204 -0.14 8.58 -1.09
CA ARG A 204 -1.09 9.11 -0.11
C ARG A 204 -2.44 9.39 -0.76
N PHE A 205 -3.50 9.12 -0.01
CA PHE A 205 -4.84 9.64 -0.23
C PHE A 205 -5.26 10.49 0.96
N LYS A 206 -5.72 11.69 0.73
CA LYS A 206 -6.24 12.60 1.75
C LYS A 206 -7.72 12.88 1.47
N THR A 207 -8.58 12.64 2.45
CA THR A 207 -10.02 12.80 2.31
C THR A 207 -10.67 13.22 3.61
N ASN A 208 -11.82 13.91 3.52
CA ASN A 208 -12.67 14.18 4.67
C ASN A 208 -13.74 13.10 4.76
N LEU A 209 -13.87 12.51 5.94
CA LEU A 209 -14.89 11.50 6.23
C LEU A 209 -15.91 12.05 7.22
N GLU A 210 -17.18 12.04 6.84
CA GLU A 210 -18.31 12.26 7.72
C GLU A 210 -18.40 11.17 8.80
N PRO A 211 -19.26 11.34 9.84
CA PRO A 211 -19.54 10.28 10.80
C PRO A 211 -19.87 8.96 10.11
N HIS A 212 -19.13 7.91 10.47
CA HIS A 212 -19.31 6.55 9.96
C HIS A 212 -19.14 6.37 8.44
N GLN A 213 -18.69 7.40 7.74
CA GLN A 213 -18.40 7.34 6.31
C GLN A 213 -17.18 6.47 6.02
N VAL A 214 -17.17 5.88 4.82
CA VAL A 214 -16.13 4.97 4.35
C VAL A 214 -15.43 5.54 3.14
N ALA A 215 -14.11 5.69 3.20
CA ALA A 215 -13.26 5.84 2.02
C ALA A 215 -13.04 4.46 1.38
N GLN A 216 -13.10 4.39 0.04
CA GLN A 216 -12.83 3.16 -0.70
C GLN A 216 -11.65 3.39 -1.65
N ILE A 217 -10.63 2.54 -1.55
CA ILE A 217 -9.41 2.59 -2.35
C ILE A 217 -9.30 1.29 -3.13
N GLN A 218 -8.96 1.39 -4.40
CA GLN A 218 -8.47 0.28 -5.22
C GLN A 218 -6.97 0.44 -5.40
N TYR A 219 -6.23 -0.61 -5.10
CA TYR A 219 -4.78 -0.69 -5.20
C TYR A 219 -4.40 -1.90 -6.01
N SER A 220 -3.40 -1.78 -6.85
CA SER A 220 -2.90 -2.88 -7.67
C SER A 220 -1.38 -2.84 -7.81
N ILE A 221 -0.79 -4.04 -7.93
CA ILE A 221 0.59 -4.24 -8.36
C ILE A 221 0.55 -5.20 -9.54
N ALA A 222 0.90 -4.73 -10.73
CA ALA A 222 1.05 -5.56 -11.92
C ALA A 222 2.52 -5.92 -12.12
N CYS A 223 2.78 -7.16 -12.53
CA CYS A 223 4.12 -7.72 -12.71
C CYS A 223 4.46 -7.93 -14.20
N ALA A 224 5.72 -7.69 -14.56
CA ALA A 224 6.27 -7.93 -15.89
C ALA A 224 7.72 -8.43 -15.85
#